data_070ecf34267cb804c5eff2bea16569c9
#
_entry.id   070ecf34267cb804c5eff2bea16569c9
#
_cell.length_a   1.000
_cell.length_b   1.000
_cell.length_c   1.000
_cell.angle_alpha   90.00
_cell.angle_beta   90.00
_cell.angle_gamma   90.00
#
_symmetry.space_group_name_H-M   'P 1'
#
loop_
_entity.id
_entity.type
_entity.pdbx_description
1 polymer ?
#
loop_
_entity_poly.entity_id
_entity_poly.type
_entity_poly.pdbx_seq_one_letter_code
_entity_poly.pdbx_strand_id
1 'polypeptide(L)'
;MSRIKPAFCLAAVIAATLVLSANTSGFASSRPSECDDIKPALKKESSTTKAIVNADNYAFAETEIILGDYVQKIAKATCSDGMGVFMHFRKAMDPKDRTILRPNFDTLYSAAVVDLKSPATITLPASDRLQILEVVSAYHWIPLVTSKPGVYEITEEMVGSRFAFIIIRTQVNMQDPADIERVGDIQDEITIRQKNRGKFVQTKDWDRSQMLSMRSDYQKEKETEGISSEEIFGDKGEISSEMRNIGVAFGWGALTKEGAVYPSISIPGSDEEFTLVLKDVPMASNAFWSVTVYDKDGFAQGENYNVNSSFAKQDKDGNYVLNFGKNSAKENFLEIYPGSNATLRIYSPQKPYFDGSWKVPEMQSAAKSQ
;
A
#
# COMPACT_ATOMS: atom_id res chain seq x y z
N MET A 1 -41.34 17.55 -16.16
CA MET A 1 -40.02 17.91 -15.60
C MET A 1 -39.40 16.66 -14.96
N SER A 2 -38.69 15.91 -15.79
CA SER A 2 -38.03 14.65 -15.40
C SER A 2 -36.66 15.00 -14.81
N ARG A 3 -36.43 14.68 -13.53
CA ARG A 3 -35.11 14.82 -12.90
C ARG A 3 -34.26 13.65 -13.35
N ILE A 4 -33.29 13.93 -14.20
CA ILE A 4 -32.18 13.01 -14.53
C ILE A 4 -31.30 12.92 -13.27
N LYS A 5 -31.27 11.75 -12.64
CA LYS A 5 -30.30 11.43 -11.61
C LYS A 5 -28.92 11.24 -12.27
N PRO A 6 -27.84 11.82 -11.77
CA PRO A 6 -26.53 11.50 -12.30
C PRO A 6 -26.21 10.04 -11.96
N ALA A 7 -25.78 9.29 -12.96
CA ALA A 7 -25.23 7.96 -12.78
C ALA A 7 -23.87 8.11 -12.05
N PHE A 8 -23.83 7.76 -10.78
CA PHE A 8 -22.59 7.59 -10.05
C PHE A 8 -21.85 6.37 -10.64
N CYS A 9 -20.80 6.64 -11.41
CA CYS A 9 -19.85 5.63 -11.81
C CYS A 9 -19.09 5.22 -10.54
N LEU A 10 -19.34 3.99 -10.08
CA LEU A 10 -18.75 3.38 -8.89
C LEU A 10 -17.27 3.10 -9.19
N ALA A 11 -16.38 4.04 -8.87
CA ALA A 11 -14.95 3.81 -8.90
C ALA A 11 -14.51 3.28 -7.53
N ALA A 12 -14.52 1.97 -7.37
CA ALA A 12 -13.95 1.32 -6.19
C ALA A 12 -12.42 1.52 -6.19
N VAL A 13 -11.94 2.42 -5.35
CA VAL A 13 -10.52 2.53 -5.02
C VAL A 13 -10.21 1.45 -3.99
N ILE A 14 -9.73 0.31 -4.44
CA ILE A 14 -9.27 -0.75 -3.54
C ILE A 14 -7.81 -0.48 -3.22
N ALA A 15 -7.54 0.00 -2.00
CA ALA A 15 -6.19 0.01 -1.46
C ALA A 15 -5.67 -1.43 -1.42
N ALA A 16 -4.42 -1.63 -1.83
CA ALA A 16 -3.82 -2.95 -1.96
C ALA A 16 -3.87 -3.71 -0.64
N THR A 17 -4.80 -4.64 -0.54
CA THR A 17 -4.76 -5.64 0.53
C THR A 17 -3.53 -6.51 0.27
N LEU A 18 -2.50 -6.38 1.10
CA LEU A 18 -1.33 -7.28 1.09
C LEU A 18 -1.72 -8.68 1.62
N VAL A 19 -2.80 -9.24 1.09
CA VAL A 19 -3.13 -10.66 1.24
C VAL A 19 -2.40 -11.39 0.12
N LEU A 20 -1.12 -11.63 0.31
CA LEU A 20 -0.38 -12.56 -0.52
C LEU A 20 -0.91 -13.98 -0.26
N SER A 21 -1.85 -14.41 -1.10
CA SER A 21 -2.12 -15.84 -1.26
C SER A 21 -0.81 -16.54 -1.65
N ALA A 22 -0.61 -17.72 -1.07
CA ALA A 22 0.60 -18.49 -1.23
C ALA A 22 0.74 -19.03 -2.66
N ASN A 23 1.28 -18.21 -3.57
CA ASN A 23 1.89 -18.67 -4.81
C ASN A 23 3.35 -18.25 -4.83
N THR A 24 4.21 -19.21 -4.52
CA THR A 24 5.65 -19.09 -4.33
C THR A 24 6.46 -18.97 -5.63
N SER A 25 5.87 -18.64 -6.76
CA SER A 25 6.54 -18.63 -8.06
C SER A 25 7.35 -17.39 -8.42
N GLY A 26 7.40 -16.36 -7.53
CA GLY A 26 8.19 -15.14 -7.74
C GLY A 26 9.49 -15.02 -6.94
N PHE A 27 9.77 -15.94 -6.01
CA PHE A 27 10.92 -15.89 -5.10
C PHE A 27 11.95 -16.99 -5.38
N ALA A 28 12.31 -17.21 -6.63
CA ALA A 28 13.42 -18.09 -6.94
C ALA A 28 14.73 -17.29 -6.99
N SER A 29 15.20 -16.78 -5.86
CA SER A 29 16.63 -16.73 -5.58
C SER A 29 17.04 -18.15 -5.18
N SER A 30 18.11 -18.67 -5.72
CA SER A 30 18.70 -19.97 -5.35
C SER A 30 18.94 -19.96 -3.84
N ARG A 31 18.06 -20.69 -3.08
CA ARG A 31 18.25 -20.84 -1.64
C ARG A 31 19.46 -21.70 -1.36
N PRO A 32 20.30 -21.32 -0.41
CA PRO A 32 21.15 -22.26 0.28
C PRO A 32 20.26 -23.30 1.00
N SER A 33 20.59 -24.57 0.92
CA SER A 33 19.95 -25.68 1.66
C SER A 33 19.99 -25.52 3.20
N GLU A 34 20.75 -24.56 3.68
CA GLU A 34 20.92 -24.22 5.11
C GLU A 34 19.70 -23.55 5.76
N CYS A 35 18.72 -23.06 4.97
CA CYS A 35 17.52 -22.39 5.53
C CYS A 35 16.43 -23.37 5.97
N ASP A 36 16.48 -24.64 5.55
CA ASP A 36 15.40 -25.59 5.77
C ASP A 36 15.24 -26.02 7.25
N ASP A 37 16.30 -25.87 8.05
CA ASP A 37 16.30 -26.21 9.48
C ASP A 37 15.85 -25.07 10.40
N ILE A 38 15.70 -23.84 9.88
CA ILE A 38 15.33 -22.67 10.68
C ILE A 38 13.83 -22.65 10.90
N LYS A 39 13.40 -22.75 12.16
CA LYS A 39 11.99 -22.67 12.54
C LYS A 39 11.59 -21.22 12.82
N PRO A 40 10.47 -20.75 12.23
CA PRO A 40 9.92 -19.43 12.59
C PRO A 40 9.68 -19.31 14.10
N ALA A 41 10.02 -18.15 14.67
CA ALA A 41 9.70 -17.82 16.06
C ALA A 41 8.20 -17.52 16.21
N LEU A 42 7.38 -18.52 15.90
CA LEU A 42 5.92 -18.47 15.92
C LEU A 42 5.39 -19.57 16.83
N LYS A 43 4.55 -19.17 17.79
CA LYS A 43 3.71 -20.08 18.59
C LYS A 43 2.25 -19.84 18.19
N LYS A 44 1.55 -20.92 17.82
CA LYS A 44 0.09 -20.89 17.69
C LYS A 44 -0.50 -21.62 18.87
N GLU A 45 -1.46 -20.99 19.55
CA GLU A 45 -2.23 -21.68 20.57
C GLU A 45 -3.20 -22.65 19.88
N SER A 46 -3.14 -23.89 20.30
CA SER A 46 -4.04 -24.94 19.80
C SER A 46 -5.31 -24.95 20.65
N SER A 47 -6.45 -24.86 20.00
CA SER A 47 -7.76 -24.99 20.65
C SER A 47 -8.63 -26.00 19.89
N THR A 48 -9.45 -26.77 20.62
CA THR A 48 -10.47 -27.66 20.03
C THR A 48 -11.66 -26.87 19.48
N THR A 49 -11.81 -25.61 19.88
CA THR A 49 -12.89 -24.72 19.45
C THR A 49 -12.30 -23.48 18.80
N LYS A 50 -12.84 -23.09 17.64
CA LYS A 50 -12.47 -21.84 16.98
C LYS A 50 -12.96 -20.64 17.80
N ALA A 51 -12.14 -19.61 17.90
CA ALA A 51 -12.53 -18.35 18.52
C ALA A 51 -13.47 -17.57 17.60
N ILE A 52 -14.59 -17.13 18.14
CA ILE A 52 -15.60 -16.35 17.41
C ILE A 52 -15.02 -14.98 17.06
N VAL A 53 -15.23 -14.57 15.80
CA VAL A 53 -14.90 -13.23 15.32
C VAL A 53 -16.17 -12.38 15.30
N ASN A 54 -16.08 -11.16 15.83
CA ASN A 54 -17.16 -10.18 15.86
C ASN A 54 -16.61 -8.77 15.63
N ALA A 55 -17.46 -7.75 15.60
CA ALA A 55 -17.06 -6.37 15.34
C ALA A 55 -15.98 -5.85 16.31
N ASP A 56 -16.01 -6.25 17.58
CA ASP A 56 -15.07 -5.77 18.59
C ASP A 56 -13.66 -6.34 18.42
N ASN A 57 -13.53 -7.53 17.86
CA ASN A 57 -12.25 -8.23 17.73
C ASN A 57 -11.79 -8.47 16.28
N TYR A 58 -12.58 -8.10 15.28
CA TYR A 58 -12.30 -8.37 13.86
C TYR A 58 -10.92 -7.86 13.43
N ALA A 59 -10.61 -6.57 13.68
CA ALA A 59 -9.32 -6.00 13.29
C ALA A 59 -8.12 -6.71 13.95
N PHE A 60 -8.26 -7.09 15.24
CA PHE A 60 -7.24 -7.84 15.95
C PHE A 60 -7.09 -9.26 15.39
N ALA A 61 -8.20 -9.97 15.17
CA ALA A 61 -8.19 -11.33 14.65
C ALA A 61 -7.52 -11.41 13.27
N GLU A 62 -7.88 -10.51 12.38
CA GLU A 62 -7.31 -10.44 11.04
C GLU A 62 -5.83 -10.06 11.08
N THR A 63 -5.47 -9.03 11.87
CA THR A 63 -4.08 -8.59 12.01
C THR A 63 -3.20 -9.66 12.64
N GLU A 64 -3.68 -10.36 13.68
CA GLU A 64 -2.91 -11.43 14.33
C GLU A 64 -2.57 -12.58 13.36
N ILE A 65 -3.52 -12.95 12.50
CA ILE A 65 -3.28 -13.95 11.44
C ILE A 65 -2.24 -13.43 10.44
N ILE A 66 -2.39 -12.19 9.96
CA ILE A 66 -1.48 -11.59 9.00
C ILE A 66 -0.06 -11.49 9.57
N LEU A 67 0.10 -11.05 10.82
CA LEU A 67 1.41 -10.99 11.47
C LEU A 67 2.06 -12.39 11.56
N GLY A 68 1.30 -13.41 11.94
CA GLY A 68 1.80 -14.79 11.97
C GLY A 68 2.24 -15.31 10.60
N ASP A 69 1.51 -14.97 9.56
CA ASP A 69 1.87 -15.31 8.18
C ASP A 69 3.12 -14.54 7.72
N TYR A 70 3.28 -13.26 8.12
CA TYR A 70 4.49 -12.49 7.84
C TYR A 70 5.71 -13.04 8.57
N VAL A 71 5.61 -13.46 9.82
CA VAL A 71 6.73 -14.11 10.53
C VAL A 71 7.25 -15.32 9.75
N GLN A 72 6.35 -16.14 9.22
CA GLN A 72 6.73 -17.30 8.39
C GLN A 72 7.39 -16.88 7.07
N LYS A 73 6.83 -15.86 6.40
CA LYS A 73 7.39 -15.32 5.14
C LYS A 73 8.77 -14.71 5.34
N ILE A 74 8.92 -13.90 6.40
CA ILE A 74 10.19 -13.28 6.76
C ILE A 74 11.23 -14.35 7.08
N ALA A 75 10.90 -15.32 7.93
CA ALA A 75 11.81 -16.42 8.27
C ALA A 75 12.30 -17.13 7.00
N LYS A 76 11.40 -17.44 6.10
CA LYS A 76 11.71 -18.08 4.83
C LYS A 76 12.57 -17.21 3.90
N ALA A 77 12.31 -15.91 3.83
CA ALA A 77 13.00 -15.00 2.92
C ALA A 77 14.39 -14.61 3.42
N THR A 78 14.59 -14.56 4.75
CA THR A 78 15.81 -14.03 5.36
C THR A 78 16.69 -15.11 6.02
N CYS A 79 16.31 -16.39 5.93
CA CYS A 79 16.97 -17.49 6.66
C CYS A 79 17.14 -17.18 8.15
N SER A 80 16.07 -16.69 8.80
CA SER A 80 16.04 -16.27 10.19
C SER A 80 14.84 -16.86 10.93
N ASP A 81 14.66 -16.50 12.20
CA ASP A 81 13.47 -16.85 12.98
C ASP A 81 12.22 -16.00 12.61
N GLY A 82 12.39 -14.98 11.77
CA GLY A 82 11.29 -14.13 11.25
C GLY A 82 10.89 -12.97 12.15
N MET A 83 11.55 -12.78 13.31
CA MET A 83 11.25 -11.70 14.24
C MET A 83 12.37 -10.66 14.26
N GLY A 84 11.99 -9.36 14.29
CA GLY A 84 12.93 -8.25 14.43
C GLY A 84 13.99 -8.19 13.32
N VAL A 85 13.64 -8.60 12.11
CA VAL A 85 14.44 -8.50 10.89
C VAL A 85 13.59 -8.05 9.73
N PHE A 86 14.18 -7.29 8.80
CA PHE A 86 13.47 -6.88 7.59
C PHE A 86 13.56 -7.96 6.51
N MET A 87 12.42 -8.23 5.89
CA MET A 87 12.30 -8.82 4.56
C MET A 87 12.13 -7.68 3.56
N HIS A 88 13.03 -7.58 2.60
CA HIS A 88 12.96 -6.58 1.55
C HIS A 88 12.40 -7.20 0.26
N PHE A 89 11.41 -6.54 -0.32
CA PHE A 89 10.91 -6.86 -1.66
C PHE A 89 11.83 -6.19 -2.68
N ARG A 90 12.55 -6.99 -3.46
CA ARG A 90 13.64 -6.55 -4.35
C ARG A 90 13.29 -6.58 -5.83
N LYS A 91 12.05 -6.89 -6.16
CA LYS A 91 11.60 -7.04 -7.54
C LYS A 91 10.42 -6.14 -7.83
N ALA A 92 10.34 -5.68 -9.07
CA ALA A 92 9.14 -5.02 -9.55
C ALA A 92 7.91 -5.90 -9.35
N MET A 93 6.78 -5.26 -9.09
CA MET A 93 5.48 -5.90 -9.18
C MET A 93 5.23 -6.30 -10.63
N ASP A 94 4.90 -7.56 -10.85
CA ASP A 94 4.52 -8.02 -12.19
C ASP A 94 3.11 -7.47 -12.53
N PRO A 95 2.96 -6.65 -13.59
CA PRO A 95 1.65 -6.15 -13.98
C PRO A 95 0.67 -7.26 -14.44
N LYS A 96 1.18 -8.46 -14.72
CA LYS A 96 0.37 -9.64 -15.02
C LYS A 96 -0.10 -10.40 -13.79
N ASP A 97 0.42 -10.06 -12.60
CA ASP A 97 -0.03 -10.67 -11.36
C ASP A 97 -1.46 -10.20 -11.04
N ARG A 98 -2.38 -11.16 -10.93
CA ARG A 98 -3.81 -10.96 -10.65
C ARG A 98 -4.18 -11.25 -9.19
N THR A 99 -3.18 -11.36 -8.32
CA THR A 99 -3.41 -11.68 -6.90
C THR A 99 -3.76 -10.47 -6.05
N ILE A 100 -3.33 -9.26 -6.48
CA ILE A 100 -3.56 -8.00 -5.76
C ILE A 100 -4.30 -7.04 -6.68
N LEU A 101 -5.46 -6.56 -6.23
CA LEU A 101 -6.20 -5.52 -6.94
C LEU A 101 -5.52 -4.16 -6.75
N ARG A 102 -5.42 -3.38 -7.83
CA ARG A 102 -4.82 -2.04 -7.86
C ARG A 102 -3.45 -2.00 -7.19
N PRO A 103 -2.50 -2.88 -7.61
CA PRO A 103 -1.19 -2.95 -7.00
C PRO A 103 -0.47 -1.61 -7.11
N ASN A 104 0.41 -1.37 -6.15
CA ASN A 104 1.28 -0.20 -6.14
C ASN A 104 2.52 -0.49 -7.01
N PHE A 105 2.77 0.36 -8.00
CA PHE A 105 3.93 0.27 -8.88
C PHE A 105 4.97 1.37 -8.61
N ASP A 106 4.87 2.08 -7.48
CA ASP A 106 5.71 3.24 -7.17
C ASP A 106 6.76 2.97 -6.11
N THR A 107 6.59 1.91 -5.30
CA THR A 107 7.46 1.65 -4.14
C THR A 107 7.80 0.18 -3.98
N LEU A 108 9.06 -0.09 -3.60
CA LEU A 108 9.44 -1.38 -3.02
C LEU A 108 9.23 -1.35 -1.50
N TYR A 109 8.92 -2.51 -0.95
CA TYR A 109 8.56 -2.64 0.46
C TYR A 109 9.66 -3.31 1.27
N SER A 110 9.80 -2.89 2.54
CA SER A 110 10.56 -3.58 3.57
C SER A 110 9.63 -3.84 4.74
N ALA A 111 9.53 -5.09 5.17
CA ALA A 111 8.55 -5.52 6.18
C ALA A 111 9.22 -6.27 7.34
N ALA A 112 8.81 -5.97 8.57
CA ALA A 112 9.26 -6.67 9.77
C ALA A 112 8.12 -6.83 10.78
N VAL A 113 8.17 -7.90 11.58
CA VAL A 113 7.32 -8.09 12.77
C VAL A 113 8.20 -7.99 14.00
N VAL A 114 7.76 -7.23 15.01
CA VAL A 114 8.50 -7.00 16.26
C VAL A 114 7.68 -7.39 17.48
N ASP A 115 8.35 -7.94 18.52
CA ASP A 115 7.83 -8.17 19.87
C ASP A 115 8.32 -7.04 20.78
N LEU A 116 7.48 -6.10 21.09
CA LEU A 116 7.78 -4.87 21.82
C LEU A 116 7.93 -5.07 23.34
N LYS A 117 7.95 -6.30 23.84
CA LYS A 117 8.50 -6.56 25.20
C LYS A 117 9.93 -6.06 25.35
N SER A 118 10.64 -5.90 24.26
CA SER A 118 11.89 -5.16 24.16
C SER A 118 11.72 -4.10 23.07
N PRO A 119 11.98 -2.82 23.34
CA PRO A 119 11.89 -1.78 22.33
C PRO A 119 12.69 -2.11 21.07
N ALA A 120 12.16 -1.72 19.92
CA ALA A 120 12.84 -1.86 18.63
C ALA A 120 13.34 -0.49 18.17
N THR A 121 14.59 -0.41 17.72
CA THR A 121 15.15 0.80 17.13
C THR A 121 15.24 0.62 15.62
N ILE A 122 14.51 1.45 14.89
CA ILE A 122 14.47 1.47 13.42
C ILE A 122 15.33 2.64 12.94
N THR A 123 16.26 2.38 12.02
CA THR A 123 16.98 3.44 11.30
C THR A 123 16.39 3.57 9.90
N LEU A 124 15.83 4.76 9.62
CA LEU A 124 15.45 5.17 8.27
C LEU A 124 16.56 6.04 7.71
N PRO A 125 17.35 5.57 6.74
CA PRO A 125 18.50 6.30 6.23
C PRO A 125 18.08 7.55 5.46
N ALA A 126 18.98 8.52 5.35
CA ALA A 126 18.81 9.61 4.40
C ALA A 126 18.93 9.07 2.98
N SER A 127 18.02 9.48 2.11
CA SER A 127 17.97 9.04 0.72
C SER A 127 17.48 10.16 -0.19
N ASP A 128 17.86 10.11 -1.44
CA ASP A 128 17.28 10.93 -2.51
C ASP A 128 15.93 10.39 -3.02
N ARG A 129 15.48 9.25 -2.47
CA ARG A 129 14.17 8.66 -2.71
C ARG A 129 13.25 8.89 -1.52
N LEU A 130 11.96 9.12 -1.80
CA LEU A 130 10.98 9.12 -0.73
C LEU A 130 10.96 7.73 -0.06
N GLN A 131 11.14 7.74 1.26
CA GLN A 131 10.91 6.57 2.10
C GLN A 131 9.81 6.91 3.10
N ILE A 132 8.87 5.99 3.32
CA ILE A 132 7.81 6.16 4.30
C ILE A 132 7.85 4.99 5.27
N LEU A 133 8.23 5.26 6.52
CA LEU A 133 8.11 4.35 7.65
C LEU A 133 6.69 4.43 8.20
N GLU A 134 6.07 3.28 8.35
CA GLU A 134 4.77 3.12 8.99
C GLU A 134 4.84 2.02 10.03
N VAL A 135 4.21 2.26 11.18
CA VAL A 135 4.05 1.29 12.28
C VAL A 135 2.58 0.97 12.44
N VAL A 136 2.25 -0.31 12.37
CA VAL A 136 0.89 -0.81 12.51
C VAL A 136 0.81 -1.68 13.76
N SER A 137 -0.09 -1.37 14.69
CA SER A 137 -0.33 -2.13 15.92
C SER A 137 -1.03 -3.47 15.62
N ALA A 138 -1.00 -4.40 16.59
CA ALA A 138 -1.77 -5.65 16.49
C ALA A 138 -3.30 -5.43 16.39
N TYR A 139 -3.77 -4.24 16.72
CA TYR A 139 -5.17 -3.81 16.57
C TYR A 139 -5.42 -3.01 15.28
N HIS A 140 -4.41 -2.90 14.43
CA HIS A 140 -4.43 -2.10 13.21
C HIS A 140 -4.64 -0.59 13.45
N TRP A 141 -4.21 -0.06 14.60
CA TRP A 141 -3.99 1.37 14.76
C TRP A 141 -2.63 1.72 14.15
N ILE A 142 -2.49 2.93 13.63
CA ILE A 142 -1.30 3.39 12.92
C ILE A 142 -0.69 4.58 13.68
N PRO A 143 0.09 4.34 14.75
CA PRO A 143 0.61 5.40 15.61
C PRO A 143 1.76 6.18 15.00
N LEU A 144 2.37 5.71 13.91
CA LEU A 144 3.47 6.41 13.25
C LEU A 144 3.42 6.24 11.74
N VAL A 145 3.40 7.37 11.05
CA VAL A 145 3.73 7.48 9.63
C VAL A 145 4.72 8.64 9.48
N THR A 146 5.89 8.39 8.91
CA THR A 146 6.90 9.43 8.73
C THR A 146 7.78 9.17 7.51
N SER A 147 8.18 10.24 6.83
CA SER A 147 9.17 10.21 5.74
C SER A 147 10.49 10.89 6.12
N LYS A 148 10.67 11.29 7.37
CA LYS A 148 11.90 11.94 7.83
C LYS A 148 12.97 10.90 8.11
N PRO A 149 14.18 11.02 7.52
CA PRO A 149 15.31 10.18 7.92
C PRO A 149 15.60 10.35 9.42
N GLY A 150 15.97 9.25 10.07
CA GLY A 150 16.24 9.28 11.51
C GLY A 150 16.28 7.91 12.17
N VAL A 151 16.41 7.95 13.48
CA VAL A 151 16.39 6.77 14.36
C VAL A 151 15.12 6.85 15.20
N TYR A 152 14.29 5.83 15.10
CA TYR A 152 12.98 5.75 15.75
C TYR A 152 12.97 4.62 16.77
N GLU A 153 12.72 4.94 18.01
CA GLU A 153 12.46 3.95 19.05
C GLU A 153 10.97 3.62 19.07
N ILE A 154 10.66 2.35 18.84
CA ILE A 154 9.29 1.84 18.81
C ILE A 154 9.07 1.03 20.09
N THR A 155 8.12 1.44 20.90
CA THR A 155 7.81 0.85 22.21
C THR A 155 6.39 0.31 22.26
N GLU A 156 6.12 -0.64 23.18
CA GLU A 156 4.78 -1.17 23.42
C GLU A 156 3.80 -0.07 23.85
N GLU A 157 4.27 0.89 24.65
CA GLU A 157 3.46 2.04 25.08
C GLU A 157 3.02 2.91 23.90
N MET A 158 3.95 3.26 23.00
CA MET A 158 3.67 4.05 21.81
C MET A 158 2.68 3.35 20.88
N VAL A 159 2.83 2.03 20.69
CA VAL A 159 2.04 1.26 19.73
C VAL A 159 0.71 0.79 20.31
N GLY A 160 0.58 0.72 21.64
CA GLY A 160 -0.61 0.22 22.34
C GLY A 160 -0.81 -1.29 22.16
N SER A 161 0.22 -2.02 21.73
CA SER A 161 0.20 -3.48 21.63
C SER A 161 1.60 -4.09 21.67
N ARG A 162 1.70 -5.33 22.17
CA ARG A 162 2.96 -6.07 22.26
C ARG A 162 3.61 -6.32 20.89
N PHE A 163 2.82 -6.63 19.88
CA PHE A 163 3.32 -6.89 18.53
C PHE A 163 2.99 -5.74 17.61
N ALA A 164 3.94 -5.40 16.74
CA ALA A 164 3.75 -4.44 15.69
C ALA A 164 4.29 -4.95 14.35
N PHE A 165 3.69 -4.45 13.28
CA PHE A 165 4.22 -4.56 11.93
C PHE A 165 4.92 -3.27 11.56
N ILE A 166 6.14 -3.38 11.09
CA ILE A 166 6.92 -2.27 10.56
C ILE A 166 6.96 -2.42 9.06
N ILE A 167 6.50 -1.39 8.36
CA ILE A 167 6.54 -1.36 6.90
C ILE A 167 7.24 -0.08 6.43
N ILE A 168 8.20 -0.22 5.53
CA ILE A 168 8.85 0.91 4.89
C ILE A 168 8.64 0.78 3.38
N ARG A 169 8.19 1.87 2.78
CA ARG A 169 8.01 2.00 1.35
C ARG A 169 9.11 2.88 0.81
N THR A 170 9.89 2.39 -0.16
CA THR A 170 10.95 3.15 -0.82
C THR A 170 10.55 3.35 -2.28
N GLN A 171 10.49 4.61 -2.70
CA GLN A 171 10.14 5.00 -4.07
C GLN A 171 11.07 4.37 -5.10
N VAL A 172 10.52 3.90 -6.22
CA VAL A 172 11.24 3.21 -7.28
C VAL A 172 10.59 3.45 -8.65
N ASN A 173 11.37 3.43 -9.70
CA ASN A 173 10.89 3.21 -11.06
C ASN A 173 10.90 1.71 -11.36
N MET A 174 9.76 1.05 -11.27
CA MET A 174 9.66 -0.40 -11.50
C MET A 174 9.89 -0.81 -12.97
N GLN A 175 9.92 0.15 -13.89
CA GLN A 175 10.20 -0.09 -15.31
C GLN A 175 11.69 0.00 -15.63
N ASP A 176 12.52 0.43 -14.67
CA ASP A 176 13.98 0.54 -14.82
C ASP A 176 14.69 -0.47 -13.89
N PRO A 177 15.28 -1.54 -14.45
CA PRO A 177 16.02 -2.52 -13.65
C PRO A 177 17.19 -1.94 -12.86
N ALA A 178 17.85 -0.89 -13.38
CA ALA A 178 18.96 -0.24 -12.67
C ALA A 178 18.46 0.56 -11.46
N ASP A 179 17.28 1.15 -11.56
CA ASP A 179 16.67 1.84 -10.42
C ASP A 179 16.19 0.85 -9.34
N ILE A 180 15.70 -0.31 -9.74
CA ILE A 180 15.33 -1.40 -8.79
C ILE A 180 16.57 -1.86 -8.01
N GLU A 181 17.71 -2.06 -8.67
CA GLU A 181 18.97 -2.42 -8.02
C GLU A 181 19.42 -1.32 -7.04
N ARG A 182 19.43 -0.06 -7.49
CA ARG A 182 19.76 1.09 -6.65
C ARG A 182 18.86 1.21 -5.41
N VAL A 183 17.56 1.01 -5.56
CA VAL A 183 16.61 1.01 -4.42
C VAL A 183 16.90 -0.18 -3.51
N GLY A 184 17.37 -1.30 -4.06
CA GLY A 184 17.88 -2.41 -3.27
C GLY A 184 19.00 -1.99 -2.32
N ASP A 185 19.99 -1.24 -2.81
CA ASP A 185 21.10 -0.72 -1.99
C ASP A 185 20.58 0.22 -0.87
N ILE A 186 19.61 1.08 -1.19
CA ILE A 186 18.96 1.96 -0.20
C ILE A 186 18.24 1.11 0.87
N GLN A 187 17.57 0.04 0.48
CA GLN A 187 16.91 -0.85 1.44
C GLN A 187 17.92 -1.57 2.36
N ASP A 188 19.14 -1.85 1.91
CA ASP A 188 20.20 -2.47 2.73
C ASP A 188 20.68 -1.56 3.86
N GLU A 189 20.52 -0.25 3.74
CA GLU A 189 20.83 0.72 4.79
C GLU A 189 19.73 0.81 5.86
N ILE A 190 18.53 0.28 5.60
CA ILE A 190 17.43 0.25 6.57
C ILE A 190 17.76 -0.80 7.63
N THR A 191 17.86 -0.39 8.88
CA THR A 191 18.21 -1.32 9.96
C THR A 191 17.14 -1.39 11.05
N ILE A 192 17.08 -2.54 11.68
CA ILE A 192 16.31 -2.78 12.90
C ILE A 192 17.22 -3.40 13.96
N ARG A 193 17.18 -2.84 15.17
CA ARG A 193 17.95 -3.34 16.32
C ARG A 193 17.01 -3.55 17.50
N GLN A 194 17.16 -4.69 18.15
CA GLN A 194 16.34 -5.08 19.29
C GLN A 194 17.17 -5.95 20.22
N LYS A 195 17.17 -5.66 21.52
CA LYS A 195 17.95 -6.45 22.52
C LYS A 195 17.44 -7.89 22.59
N ASN A 196 16.14 -8.08 22.50
CA ASN A 196 15.49 -9.38 22.46
C ASN A 196 14.39 -9.34 21.41
N ARG A 197 14.51 -10.14 20.37
CA ARG A 197 13.52 -10.21 19.27
C ARG A 197 12.21 -10.89 19.65
N GLY A 198 12.24 -11.66 20.75
CA GLY A 198 11.07 -12.36 21.26
C GLY A 198 10.56 -13.46 20.34
N LYS A 199 9.28 -13.72 20.45
CA LYS A 199 8.56 -14.74 19.69
C LYS A 199 7.14 -14.30 19.46
N PHE A 200 6.64 -14.39 18.24
CA PHE A 200 5.25 -14.12 17.94
C PHE A 200 4.36 -15.21 18.53
N VAL A 201 3.30 -14.80 19.21
CA VAL A 201 2.31 -15.71 19.80
C VAL A 201 0.96 -15.35 19.21
N GLN A 202 0.44 -16.23 18.36
CA GLN A 202 -0.95 -16.17 17.95
C GLN A 202 -1.79 -16.69 19.12
N THR A 203 -2.61 -15.81 19.69
CA THR A 203 -3.29 -16.06 20.97
C THR A 203 -4.55 -16.90 20.84
N LYS A 204 -5.14 -16.98 19.65
CA LYS A 204 -6.39 -17.72 19.40
C LYS A 204 -6.36 -18.42 18.04
N ASP A 205 -7.09 -19.50 17.95
CA ASP A 205 -7.41 -20.17 16.69
C ASP A 205 -8.75 -19.61 16.16
N TRP A 206 -8.65 -18.51 15.40
CA TRP A 206 -9.79 -17.75 14.91
C TRP A 206 -10.64 -18.50 13.90
N ASP A 207 -11.96 -18.29 13.92
CA ASP A 207 -12.86 -18.73 12.88
C ASP A 207 -12.64 -17.93 11.59
N ARG A 208 -11.84 -18.50 10.70
CA ARG A 208 -11.48 -17.83 9.42
C ARG A 208 -12.71 -17.67 8.50
N SER A 209 -13.68 -18.56 8.56
CA SER A 209 -14.88 -18.45 7.73
C SER A 209 -15.70 -17.22 8.13
N GLN A 210 -15.91 -17.06 9.43
CA GLN A 210 -16.61 -15.91 9.98
C GLN A 210 -15.85 -14.60 9.71
N MET A 211 -14.53 -14.62 9.87
CA MET A 211 -13.69 -13.47 9.57
C MET A 211 -13.79 -13.03 8.09
N LEU A 212 -13.77 -13.97 7.15
CA LEU A 212 -13.92 -13.67 5.71
C LEU A 212 -15.32 -13.14 5.37
N SER A 213 -16.36 -13.64 6.03
CA SER A 213 -17.72 -13.08 5.89
C SER A 213 -17.75 -11.62 6.31
N MET A 214 -17.22 -11.30 7.51
CA MET A 214 -17.17 -9.95 8.01
C MET A 214 -16.32 -9.01 7.11
N ARG A 215 -15.21 -9.51 6.57
CA ARG A 215 -14.41 -8.76 5.59
C ARG A 215 -15.26 -8.35 4.38
N SER A 216 -16.01 -9.30 3.83
CA SER A 216 -16.90 -9.04 2.69
C SER A 216 -17.98 -8.00 3.02
N ASP A 217 -18.55 -8.08 4.23
CA ASP A 217 -19.57 -7.13 4.67
C ASP A 217 -19.01 -5.71 4.80
N TYR A 218 -17.85 -5.54 5.43
CA TYR A 218 -17.16 -4.23 5.55
C TYR A 218 -16.72 -3.67 4.18
N GLN A 219 -16.25 -4.50 3.25
CA GLN A 219 -15.93 -4.07 1.90
C GLN A 219 -17.17 -3.54 1.17
N LYS A 220 -18.28 -4.25 1.30
CA LYS A 220 -19.56 -3.83 0.72
C LYS A 220 -20.09 -2.54 1.35
N GLU A 221 -19.99 -2.41 2.66
CA GLU A 221 -20.38 -1.21 3.40
C GLU A 221 -19.62 0.02 2.89
N LYS A 222 -18.28 -0.08 2.80
CA LYS A 222 -17.44 0.98 2.24
C LYS A 222 -17.90 1.44 0.85
N GLU A 223 -18.20 0.48 -0.02
CA GLU A 223 -18.65 0.78 -1.39
C GLU A 223 -20.04 1.41 -1.40
N THR A 224 -20.96 0.88 -0.62
CA THR A 224 -22.36 1.33 -0.60
C THR A 224 -22.50 2.73 -0.01
N GLU A 225 -21.74 3.04 1.03
CA GLU A 225 -21.80 4.33 1.72
C GLU A 225 -20.82 5.36 1.14
N GLY A 226 -19.95 4.96 0.22
CA GLY A 226 -19.00 5.85 -0.43
C GLY A 226 -17.90 6.35 0.52
N ILE A 227 -17.55 5.55 1.55
CA ILE A 227 -16.55 5.92 2.55
C ILE A 227 -15.18 6.07 1.87
N SER A 228 -14.51 7.19 2.10
CA SER A 228 -13.21 7.46 1.51
C SER A 228 -12.09 6.68 2.21
N SER A 229 -10.96 6.46 1.52
CA SER A 229 -9.76 5.85 2.13
C SER A 229 -9.15 6.73 3.23
N GLU A 230 -9.42 8.03 3.21
CA GLU A 230 -8.90 9.01 4.15
C GLU A 230 -9.55 8.91 5.54
N GLU A 231 -10.73 8.25 5.61
CA GLU A 231 -11.52 8.12 6.83
C GLU A 231 -11.26 6.80 7.59
N ILE A 232 -10.59 5.82 6.95
CA ILE A 232 -10.52 4.45 7.45
C ILE A 232 -9.12 4.01 7.93
N PHE A 233 -8.10 4.88 7.81
CA PHE A 233 -6.75 4.65 8.30
C PHE A 233 -6.29 5.77 9.21
N GLY A 234 -5.85 5.42 10.43
CA GLY A 234 -5.43 6.39 11.44
C GLY A 234 -5.04 5.74 12.75
N ASP A 235 -4.63 6.57 13.70
CA ASP A 235 -4.33 6.11 15.08
C ASP A 235 -5.59 6.08 15.95
N LYS A 236 -5.41 5.50 17.13
CA LYS A 236 -6.46 5.43 18.15
C LYS A 236 -6.89 6.83 18.59
N GLY A 237 -8.17 7.11 18.39
CA GLY A 237 -8.76 8.42 18.67
C GLY A 237 -8.85 9.34 17.45
N GLU A 238 -8.19 9.04 16.34
CA GLU A 238 -8.34 9.77 15.08
C GLU A 238 -9.51 9.24 14.25
N ILE A 239 -9.70 7.92 14.26
CA ILE A 239 -10.80 7.25 13.59
C ILE A 239 -11.58 6.35 14.56
N SER A 240 -12.82 6.00 14.23
CA SER A 240 -13.62 5.06 15.03
C SER A 240 -13.15 3.61 14.83
N SER A 241 -13.54 2.72 15.76
CA SER A 241 -13.27 1.27 15.59
C SER A 241 -13.97 0.67 14.39
N GLU A 242 -15.11 1.20 13.97
CA GLU A 242 -15.85 0.80 12.78
C GLU A 242 -15.07 1.18 11.52
N MET A 243 -14.64 2.43 11.39
CA MET A 243 -13.82 2.90 10.27
C MET A 243 -12.51 2.10 10.18
N ARG A 244 -11.86 1.82 11.31
CA ARG A 244 -10.69 0.94 11.38
C ARG A 244 -11.00 -0.46 10.84
N ASN A 245 -12.13 -1.08 11.23
CA ASN A 245 -12.52 -2.41 10.74
C ASN A 245 -12.74 -2.41 9.22
N ILE A 246 -13.38 -1.37 8.70
CA ILE A 246 -13.51 -1.15 7.26
C ILE A 246 -12.13 -1.01 6.60
N GLY A 247 -11.22 -0.24 7.21
CA GLY A 247 -9.84 -0.10 6.75
C GLY A 247 -9.10 -1.42 6.66
N VAL A 248 -9.19 -2.25 7.72
CA VAL A 248 -8.60 -3.60 7.75
C VAL A 248 -9.14 -4.48 6.63
N ALA A 249 -10.46 -4.47 6.43
CA ALA A 249 -11.11 -5.25 5.39
C ALA A 249 -10.76 -4.81 3.98
N PHE A 250 -10.56 -3.50 3.79
CA PHE A 250 -10.35 -2.90 2.49
C PHE A 250 -8.89 -2.85 2.07
N GLY A 251 -7.96 -2.56 3.01
CA GLY A 251 -6.55 -2.36 2.67
C GLY A 251 -5.64 -2.45 3.88
N TRP A 252 -5.47 -3.64 4.45
CA TRP A 252 -4.61 -3.85 5.60
C TRP A 252 -3.19 -3.29 5.38
N GLY A 253 -2.71 -2.44 6.30
CA GLY A 253 -1.40 -1.79 6.22
C GLY A 253 -1.31 -0.71 5.13
N ALA A 254 -2.42 -0.10 4.73
CA ALA A 254 -2.40 1.07 3.86
C ALA A 254 -2.10 2.34 4.67
N LEU A 255 -1.45 3.31 4.01
CA LEU A 255 -1.05 4.58 4.61
C LEU A 255 -2.26 5.40 5.07
N THR A 256 -2.08 6.11 6.18
CA THR A 256 -2.98 7.19 6.59
C THR A 256 -2.99 8.32 5.56
N LYS A 257 -3.97 9.21 5.64
CA LYS A 257 -4.10 10.37 4.74
C LYS A 257 -2.86 11.28 4.73
N GLU A 258 -2.09 11.31 5.82
CA GLU A 258 -0.83 12.05 5.89
C GLU A 258 0.28 11.40 5.06
N GLY A 259 0.23 10.09 4.88
CA GLY A 259 1.19 9.33 4.09
C GLY A 259 0.86 9.35 2.60
N ALA A 260 -0.40 9.12 2.23
CA ALA A 260 -0.85 9.19 0.84
C ALA A 260 -2.37 9.33 0.73
N VAL A 261 -2.82 9.92 -0.39
CA VAL A 261 -4.23 9.96 -0.81
C VAL A 261 -4.38 9.39 -2.22
N TYR A 262 -5.58 8.88 -2.53
CA TYR A 262 -5.83 8.05 -3.73
C TYR A 262 -7.05 8.50 -4.53
N PRO A 263 -7.13 9.77 -4.99
CA PRO A 263 -8.26 10.19 -5.81
C PRO A 263 -8.34 9.43 -7.14
N SER A 264 -9.57 9.10 -7.52
CA SER A 264 -9.86 8.43 -8.78
C SER A 264 -9.91 9.40 -9.94
N ILE A 265 -9.41 8.98 -11.10
CA ILE A 265 -9.54 9.69 -12.38
C ILE A 265 -10.48 8.87 -13.27
N SER A 266 -11.60 9.47 -13.65
CA SER A 266 -12.51 8.89 -14.64
C SER A 266 -11.93 9.00 -16.04
N ILE A 267 -11.83 7.88 -16.74
CA ILE A 267 -11.47 7.84 -18.16
C ILE A 267 -12.77 7.78 -18.96
N PRO A 268 -13.07 8.78 -19.82
CA PRO A 268 -14.37 8.87 -20.49
C PRO A 268 -14.64 7.76 -21.51
N GLY A 269 -13.60 7.17 -22.06
CA GLY A 269 -13.68 6.08 -23.03
C GLY A 269 -12.30 5.57 -23.43
N SER A 270 -12.24 4.60 -24.34
CA SER A 270 -10.99 4.02 -24.83
C SER A 270 -10.71 4.23 -26.32
N ASP A 271 -11.66 4.82 -27.03
CA ASP A 271 -11.59 4.97 -28.50
C ASP A 271 -11.08 6.34 -28.94
N GLU A 272 -10.93 7.25 -27.99
CA GLU A 272 -10.37 8.59 -28.17
C GLU A 272 -9.09 8.74 -27.36
N GLU A 273 -8.31 9.75 -27.70
CA GLU A 273 -7.15 10.18 -26.91
C GLU A 273 -7.55 11.31 -25.98
N PHE A 274 -7.02 11.24 -24.74
CA PHE A 274 -7.29 12.24 -23.72
C PHE A 274 -5.98 12.80 -23.17
N THR A 275 -6.06 14.00 -22.62
CA THR A 275 -4.97 14.61 -21.85
C THR A 275 -5.46 14.96 -20.46
N LEU A 276 -4.56 14.82 -19.47
CA LEU A 276 -4.72 15.31 -18.11
C LEU A 276 -3.51 16.18 -17.78
N VAL A 277 -3.74 17.42 -17.40
CA VAL A 277 -2.66 18.34 -17.02
C VAL A 277 -2.60 18.45 -15.50
N LEU A 278 -1.52 17.91 -14.92
CA LEU A 278 -1.26 18.05 -13.50
C LEU A 278 -0.33 19.25 -13.27
N LYS A 279 -0.84 20.21 -12.50
CA LYS A 279 -0.16 21.42 -12.11
C LYS A 279 -0.23 21.62 -10.62
N ASP A 280 0.87 22.05 -10.00
CA ASP A 280 0.95 22.42 -8.58
C ASP A 280 0.30 21.38 -7.66
N VAL A 281 0.55 20.08 -7.93
CA VAL A 281 -0.01 18.99 -7.11
C VAL A 281 0.46 19.17 -5.66
N PRO A 282 -0.46 19.25 -4.68
CA PRO A 282 -0.14 19.61 -3.31
C PRO A 282 0.49 18.44 -2.54
N MET A 283 1.80 18.37 -2.57
CA MET A 283 2.61 17.37 -1.89
C MET A 283 3.84 18.01 -1.22
N ALA A 284 4.48 17.30 -0.30
CA ALA A 284 5.75 17.75 0.28
C ALA A 284 6.85 17.81 -0.80
N SER A 285 7.87 18.67 -0.59
CA SER A 285 8.91 18.93 -1.59
C SER A 285 9.76 17.70 -1.95
N ASN A 286 9.85 16.72 -1.05
CA ASN A 286 10.56 15.46 -1.26
C ASN A 286 9.63 14.30 -1.64
N ALA A 287 8.35 14.59 -1.88
CA ALA A 287 7.35 13.61 -2.25
C ALA A 287 7.14 13.57 -3.77
N PHE A 288 6.25 12.70 -4.20
CA PHE A 288 5.88 12.53 -5.59
C PHE A 288 4.40 12.18 -5.72
N TRP A 289 3.88 12.31 -6.92
CA TRP A 289 2.60 11.74 -7.31
C TRP A 289 2.80 10.70 -8.42
N SER A 290 1.85 9.78 -8.56
CA SER A 290 1.79 8.87 -9.69
C SER A 290 0.37 8.72 -10.20
N VAL A 291 0.24 8.35 -11.48
CA VAL A 291 -1.02 7.93 -12.09
C VAL A 291 -0.83 6.53 -12.63
N THR A 292 -1.68 5.61 -12.17
CA THR A 292 -1.70 4.24 -12.66
C THR A 292 -3.05 3.94 -13.30
N VAL A 293 -3.02 3.41 -14.52
CA VAL A 293 -4.19 2.92 -15.24
C VAL A 293 -4.44 1.45 -14.92
N TYR A 294 -5.68 1.12 -14.65
CA TYR A 294 -6.15 -0.24 -14.42
C TYR A 294 -7.29 -0.56 -15.39
N ASP A 295 -7.42 -1.83 -15.73
CA ASP A 295 -8.57 -2.34 -16.47
C ASP A 295 -9.85 -2.31 -15.61
N LYS A 296 -10.98 -2.74 -16.18
CA LYS A 296 -12.28 -2.81 -15.50
C LYS A 296 -12.28 -3.69 -14.25
N ASP A 297 -11.33 -4.64 -14.16
CA ASP A 297 -11.20 -5.60 -13.07
C ASP A 297 -10.15 -5.16 -12.01
N GLY A 298 -9.52 -3.99 -12.21
CA GLY A 298 -8.57 -3.40 -11.27
C GLY A 298 -7.12 -3.87 -11.43
N PHE A 299 -6.74 -4.36 -12.59
CA PHE A 299 -5.37 -4.82 -12.87
C PHE A 299 -4.70 -3.97 -13.95
N ALA A 300 -3.39 -3.77 -13.81
CA ALA A 300 -2.60 -3.13 -14.85
C ALA A 300 -2.45 -4.03 -16.07
N GLN A 301 -2.31 -3.42 -17.26
CA GLN A 301 -2.09 -4.11 -18.52
C GLN A 301 -1.02 -3.39 -19.35
N GLY A 302 -0.41 -4.11 -20.28
CA GLY A 302 0.59 -3.55 -21.19
C GLY A 302 1.87 -3.13 -20.47
N GLU A 303 2.56 -2.17 -21.07
CA GLU A 303 3.84 -1.64 -20.57
C GLU A 303 3.70 -0.21 -20.04
N ASN A 304 2.73 0.55 -20.56
CA ASN A 304 2.53 1.98 -20.24
C ASN A 304 1.36 2.17 -19.28
N TYR A 305 1.41 1.55 -18.12
CA TYR A 305 0.33 1.57 -17.12
C TYR A 305 0.55 2.58 -15.99
N ASN A 306 1.77 3.12 -15.84
CA ASN A 306 2.13 3.99 -14.71
C ASN A 306 2.99 5.16 -15.20
N VAL A 307 2.69 6.35 -14.69
CA VAL A 307 3.52 7.56 -14.81
C VAL A 307 3.73 8.14 -13.41
N ASN A 308 4.98 8.38 -13.05
CA ASN A 308 5.40 8.92 -11.76
C ASN A 308 6.11 10.25 -11.95
N SER A 309 5.78 11.27 -11.17
CA SER A 309 6.30 12.64 -11.32
C SER A 309 7.81 12.76 -11.24
N SER A 310 8.48 11.85 -10.53
CA SER A 310 9.94 11.85 -10.42
C SER A 310 10.67 11.46 -11.72
N PHE A 311 9.95 10.80 -12.64
CA PHE A 311 10.49 10.29 -13.90
C PHE A 311 9.76 10.85 -15.12
N ALA A 312 8.63 11.52 -14.90
CA ALA A 312 7.83 12.15 -15.94
C ALA A 312 8.50 13.43 -16.46
N LYS A 313 8.18 13.78 -17.71
CA LYS A 313 8.65 15.02 -18.33
C LYS A 313 7.66 16.16 -18.12
N GLN A 314 8.20 17.32 -17.78
CA GLN A 314 7.45 18.58 -17.72
C GLN A 314 7.40 19.26 -19.09
N ASP A 315 6.33 20.01 -19.35
CA ASP A 315 6.26 20.94 -20.45
C ASP A 315 7.09 22.22 -20.16
N LYS A 316 7.11 23.14 -21.12
CA LYS A 316 7.85 24.41 -20.99
C LYS A 316 7.37 25.32 -19.85
N ASP A 317 6.15 25.10 -19.37
CA ASP A 317 5.51 25.88 -18.30
C ASP A 317 5.59 25.15 -16.93
N GLY A 318 6.30 23.99 -16.88
CA GLY A 318 6.50 23.19 -15.67
C GLY A 318 5.34 22.28 -15.30
N ASN A 319 4.34 22.13 -16.19
CA ASN A 319 3.23 21.22 -15.96
C ASN A 319 3.54 19.81 -16.46
N TYR A 320 2.84 18.82 -15.93
CA TYR A 320 2.90 17.45 -16.42
C TYR A 320 1.67 17.16 -17.28
N VAL A 321 1.89 17.01 -18.59
CA VAL A 321 0.83 16.60 -19.53
C VAL A 321 0.87 15.08 -19.66
N LEU A 322 -0.15 14.41 -19.11
CA LEU A 322 -0.33 12.97 -19.24
C LEU A 322 -1.19 12.69 -20.47
N ASN A 323 -0.73 11.78 -21.32
CA ASN A 323 -1.40 11.40 -22.55
C ASN A 323 -2.00 10.00 -22.41
N PHE A 324 -3.31 9.90 -22.52
CA PHE A 324 -4.05 8.64 -22.45
C PHE A 324 -4.54 8.24 -23.83
N GLY A 325 -4.35 6.99 -24.23
CA GLY A 325 -4.77 6.53 -25.54
C GLY A 325 -4.10 5.27 -26.00
N LYS A 326 -3.81 5.22 -27.32
CA LYS A 326 -3.13 4.10 -27.98
C LYS A 326 -1.81 4.50 -28.65
N ASN A 327 -1.46 5.79 -28.64
CA ASN A 327 -0.26 6.32 -29.29
C ASN A 327 0.90 6.46 -28.29
N SER A 328 1.71 5.40 -28.15
CA SER A 328 2.85 5.33 -27.25
C SER A 328 4.03 6.27 -27.61
N ALA A 329 3.99 6.97 -28.74
CA ALA A 329 5.03 7.91 -29.12
C ALA A 329 4.94 9.25 -28.32
N LYS A 330 3.83 9.51 -27.61
CA LYS A 330 3.65 10.68 -26.78
C LYS A 330 4.40 10.53 -25.45
N GLU A 331 4.92 11.65 -24.95
CA GLU A 331 5.54 11.70 -23.61
C GLU A 331 4.51 11.48 -22.51
N ASN A 332 4.92 10.93 -21.37
CA ASN A 332 4.06 10.61 -20.23
C ASN A 332 2.80 9.85 -20.66
N PHE A 333 2.99 8.87 -21.54
CA PHE A 333 1.91 8.11 -22.15
C PHE A 333 1.38 7.04 -21.19
N LEU A 334 0.06 6.91 -21.15
CA LEU A 334 -0.68 5.89 -20.42
C LEU A 334 -1.65 5.17 -21.37
N GLU A 335 -1.49 3.87 -21.50
CA GLU A 335 -2.34 3.06 -22.36
C GLU A 335 -3.69 2.83 -21.70
N ILE A 336 -4.77 2.97 -22.49
CA ILE A 336 -6.14 2.76 -22.01
C ILE A 336 -6.86 1.68 -22.81
N TYR A 337 -7.78 0.99 -22.14
CA TYR A 337 -8.57 -0.12 -22.65
C TYR A 337 -10.06 0.11 -22.35
N PRO A 338 -10.99 -0.59 -22.99
CA PRO A 338 -12.40 -0.50 -22.64
C PRO A 338 -12.66 -0.76 -21.15
N GLY A 339 -13.30 0.21 -20.48
CA GLY A 339 -13.58 0.15 -19.05
C GLY A 339 -12.38 0.48 -18.13
N SER A 340 -11.27 0.97 -18.69
CA SER A 340 -10.16 1.46 -17.89
C SER A 340 -10.57 2.59 -16.95
N ASN A 341 -9.90 2.63 -15.81
CA ASN A 341 -9.95 3.72 -14.85
C ASN A 341 -8.54 4.01 -14.35
N ALA A 342 -8.33 5.17 -13.76
CA ALA A 342 -7.01 5.50 -13.23
C ALA A 342 -7.09 5.95 -11.77
N THR A 343 -6.00 5.74 -11.06
CA THR A 343 -5.81 6.24 -9.70
C THR A 343 -4.65 7.21 -9.70
N LEU A 344 -4.90 8.44 -9.24
CA LEU A 344 -3.84 9.36 -8.85
C LEU A 344 -3.45 9.04 -7.40
N ARG A 345 -2.16 8.83 -7.16
CA ARG A 345 -1.59 8.73 -5.82
C ARG A 345 -0.81 9.99 -5.54
N ILE A 346 -1.10 10.67 -4.44
CA ILE A 346 -0.32 11.82 -3.98
C ILE A 346 0.30 11.41 -2.64
N TYR A 347 1.62 11.27 -2.62
CA TYR A 347 2.35 10.92 -1.41
C TYR A 347 2.66 12.19 -0.60
N SER A 348 2.56 12.08 0.74
CA SER A 348 2.72 13.21 1.67
C SER A 348 1.90 14.45 1.24
N PRO A 349 0.58 14.29 1.03
CA PRO A 349 -0.28 15.36 0.53
C PRO A 349 -0.30 16.55 1.49
N GLN A 350 -0.55 17.74 0.94
CA GLN A 350 -0.53 18.99 1.69
C GLN A 350 -1.92 19.63 1.76
N LYS A 351 -2.05 20.64 2.62
CA LYS A 351 -3.31 21.33 2.93
C LYS A 351 -4.20 21.66 1.73
N PRO A 352 -3.70 22.15 0.57
CA PRO A 352 -4.58 22.47 -0.57
C PRO A 352 -5.40 21.29 -1.10
N TYR A 353 -4.95 20.05 -0.91
CA TYR A 353 -5.76 18.87 -1.21
C TYR A 353 -6.94 18.74 -0.25
N PHE A 354 -6.69 18.87 1.04
CA PHE A 354 -7.68 18.63 2.09
C PHE A 354 -8.72 19.75 2.23
N ASP A 355 -8.34 21.00 1.97
CA ASP A 355 -9.27 22.14 2.03
C ASP A 355 -10.00 22.41 0.71
N GLY A 356 -9.72 21.58 -0.33
CA GLY A 356 -10.37 21.65 -1.63
C GLY A 356 -9.96 22.84 -2.49
N SER A 357 -8.92 23.60 -2.11
CA SER A 357 -8.38 24.68 -2.94
C SER A 357 -7.64 24.15 -4.18
N TRP A 358 -7.14 22.92 -4.11
CA TRP A 358 -6.69 22.14 -5.27
C TRP A 358 -7.65 20.99 -5.52
N LYS A 359 -7.96 20.76 -6.79
CA LYS A 359 -8.82 19.65 -7.22
C LYS A 359 -8.14 18.86 -8.32
N VAL A 360 -8.42 17.55 -8.36
CA VAL A 360 -7.98 16.71 -9.48
C VAL A 360 -8.53 17.30 -10.77
N PRO A 361 -7.68 17.62 -11.76
CA PRO A 361 -8.14 18.16 -13.04
C PRO A 361 -9.02 17.14 -13.80
N GLU A 362 -9.90 17.66 -14.62
CA GLU A 362 -10.70 16.83 -15.53
C GLU A 362 -9.90 16.45 -16.78
N MET A 363 -10.13 15.24 -17.29
CA MET A 363 -9.59 14.82 -18.58
C MET A 363 -10.21 15.64 -19.71
N GLN A 364 -9.38 16.01 -20.66
CA GLN A 364 -9.78 16.71 -21.88
C GLN A 364 -9.56 15.82 -23.10
N SER A 365 -10.50 15.83 -24.06
CA SER A 365 -10.29 15.17 -25.36
C SER A 365 -9.13 15.85 -26.11
N ALA A 366 -8.14 15.06 -26.56
CA ALA A 366 -6.99 15.59 -27.30
C ALA A 366 -7.36 16.27 -28.61
N ALA A 367 -8.52 15.95 -29.20
CA ALA A 367 -9.04 16.60 -30.41
C ALA A 367 -9.49 18.07 -30.20
N LYS A 368 -9.68 18.50 -28.94
CA LYS A 368 -10.08 19.90 -28.59
C LYS A 368 -8.91 20.78 -28.17
N SER A 369 -7.71 20.22 -28.16
CA SER A 369 -6.49 20.91 -27.65
C SER A 369 -5.60 21.44 -28.79
N GLN A 370 -6.10 21.53 -30.05
CA GLN A 370 -5.39 22.09 -31.23
C GLN A 370 -5.86 23.49 -31.55
#